data_bc908762fd32b9a4a960dcedabe25a5f
#
_entry.id   bc908762fd32b9a4a960dcedabe25a5f
#
_cell.length_a   1.000
_cell.length_b   1.000
_cell.length_c   1.000
_cell.angle_alpha   90.00
_cell.angle_beta   90.00
_cell.angle_gamma   90.00
#
_symmetry.space_group_name_H-M   'P 1'
#
loop_
_entity.id
_entity.type
_entity.pdbx_description
1 polymer ?
#
loop_
_entity_poly.entity_id
_entity_poly.type
_entity_poly.pdbx_seq_one_letter_code
_entity_poly.pdbx_strand_id
1 'polypeptide(L)' 'AGALSALSNLGYGPSEAAAAVAEAAAADPEAGEAALIRAALRLLAPKG' A
#
# COMPACT_ATOMS: atom_id res chain seq x y z
N ALA A 1 2.35 0.20 11.35
CA ALA A 1 2.86 -0.88 10.54
C ALA A 1 3.77 -0.37 9.45
N GLY A 2 4.65 -1.24 8.97
CA GLY A 2 5.69 -0.85 8.03
C GLY A 2 5.17 -0.35 6.70
N ALA A 3 4.12 -1.00 6.17
CA ALA A 3 3.60 -0.61 4.86
C ALA A 3 3.02 0.79 4.88
N LEU A 4 2.27 1.13 5.92
CA LEU A 4 1.71 2.47 6.04
C LEU A 4 2.81 3.52 6.19
N SER A 5 3.83 3.20 6.99
CA SER A 5 4.94 4.13 7.18
C SER A 5 5.67 4.36 5.88
N ALA A 6 5.90 3.31 5.11
CA ALA A 6 6.61 3.43 3.84
C ALA A 6 5.83 4.33 2.88
N LEU A 7 4.52 4.12 2.78
CA LEU A 7 3.70 4.92 1.88
C LEU A 7 3.63 6.37 2.33
N SER A 8 3.55 6.58 3.63
CA SER A 8 3.54 7.93 4.17
C SER A 8 4.84 8.66 3.85
N ASN A 9 5.96 7.96 3.94
CA ASN A 9 7.25 8.54 3.61
C ASN A 9 7.35 8.92 2.14
N LEU A 10 6.59 8.25 1.29
CA LEU A 10 6.57 8.55 -0.13
C LEU A 10 5.64 9.70 -0.47
N GLY A 11 4.89 10.20 0.51
CA GLY A 11 4.05 11.36 0.30
C GLY A 11 2.57 11.08 0.13
N TYR A 12 2.15 9.84 0.29
CA TYR A 12 0.74 9.49 0.18
C TYR A 12 0.00 9.85 1.46
N GLY A 13 -1.27 10.26 1.32
CA GLY A 13 -2.08 10.57 2.47
C GLY A 13 -2.40 9.34 3.30
N PRO A 14 -2.62 9.52 4.61
CA PRO A 14 -2.88 8.36 5.48
C PRO A 14 -4.14 7.60 5.08
N SER A 15 -5.18 8.29 4.68
CA SER A 15 -6.41 7.60 4.25
C SER A 15 -6.18 6.81 2.98
N GLU A 16 -5.48 7.40 2.02
CA GLU A 16 -5.18 6.71 0.77
C GLU A 16 -4.30 5.50 1.01
N ALA A 17 -3.27 5.68 1.83
CA ALA A 17 -2.35 4.59 2.13
C ALA A 17 -3.07 3.45 2.81
N ALA A 18 -3.91 3.76 3.79
CA ALA A 18 -4.64 2.74 4.52
C ALA A 18 -5.58 1.97 3.61
N ALA A 19 -6.28 2.67 2.73
CA ALA A 19 -7.20 2.02 1.80
C ALA A 19 -6.44 1.10 0.84
N ALA A 20 -5.33 1.58 0.32
CA ALA A 20 -4.55 0.79 -0.63
C ALA A 20 -3.98 -0.47 0.04
N VAL A 21 -3.47 -0.31 1.27
CA VAL A 21 -2.93 -1.45 1.99
C VAL A 21 -4.03 -2.47 2.30
N ALA A 22 -5.20 -1.97 2.69
CA ALA A 22 -6.32 -2.86 3.00
C ALA A 22 -6.75 -3.64 1.75
N GLU A 23 -6.80 -2.98 0.61
CA GLU A 23 -7.14 -3.66 -0.63
C GLU A 23 -6.08 -4.69 -1.01
N ALA A 24 -4.83 -4.32 -0.87
CA ALA A 24 -3.74 -5.24 -1.19
C ALA A 24 -3.78 -6.47 -0.28
N ALA A 25 -4.05 -6.26 0.99
CA ALA A 25 -4.13 -7.37 1.93
C ALA A 25 -5.32 -8.27 1.65
N ALA A 26 -6.44 -7.68 1.21
CA ALA A 26 -7.61 -8.47 0.88
C ALA A 26 -7.36 -9.33 -0.35
N ALA A 27 -6.62 -8.78 -1.31
CA ALA A 27 -6.31 -9.52 -2.53
C ALA A 27 -5.32 -10.65 -2.27
N ASP A 28 -4.41 -10.45 -1.33
CA ASP A 28 -3.39 -11.45 -1.02
C ASP A 28 -3.13 -11.46 0.48
N PRO A 29 -3.98 -12.19 1.24
CA PRO A 29 -3.86 -12.18 2.71
C PRO A 29 -2.54 -12.69 3.23
N GLU A 30 -1.82 -13.44 2.43
CA GLU A 30 -0.55 -14.00 2.86
C GLU A 30 0.65 -13.18 2.42
N ALA A 31 0.42 -12.04 1.81
CA ALA A 31 1.50 -11.22 1.34
C ALA A 31 2.27 -10.63 2.52
N GLY A 32 3.60 -10.64 2.41
CA GLY A 32 4.43 -10.00 3.39
C GLY A 32 4.43 -8.50 3.22
N GLU A 33 5.14 -7.81 4.11
CA GLU A 33 5.16 -6.36 4.11
C GLU A 33 5.64 -5.80 2.76
N ALA A 34 6.71 -6.36 2.22
CA ALA A 34 7.24 -5.86 0.96
C ALA A 34 6.24 -6.03 -0.17
N ALA A 35 5.55 -7.17 -0.19
CA ALA A 35 4.55 -7.41 -1.22
C ALA A 35 3.37 -6.47 -1.07
N LEU A 36 2.97 -6.19 0.17
CA LEU A 36 1.89 -5.25 0.41
C LEU A 36 2.23 -3.84 -0.05
N ILE A 37 3.45 -3.42 0.23
CA ILE A 37 3.91 -2.10 -0.20
C ILE A 37 3.87 -2.01 -1.71
N ARG A 38 4.38 -3.03 -2.38
CA ARG A 38 4.41 -3.05 -3.83
C ARG A 38 3.01 -3.01 -4.42
N ALA A 39 2.11 -3.82 -3.89
CA ALA A 39 0.74 -3.87 -4.37
C ALA A 39 0.03 -2.54 -4.12
N ALA A 40 0.22 -1.97 -2.94
CA ALA A 40 -0.40 -0.70 -2.61
C ALA A 40 0.10 0.41 -3.53
N LEU A 41 1.39 0.40 -3.85
CA LEU A 41 1.94 1.40 -4.75
C LEU A 41 1.34 1.29 -6.14
N ARG A 42 1.06 0.07 -6.58
CA ARG A 42 0.42 -0.12 -7.88
C ARG A 42 -0.99 0.45 -7.89
N LEU A 43 -1.68 0.32 -6.77
CA LEU A 43 -3.02 0.88 -6.66
C LEU A 43 -3.01 2.40 -6.62
N LEU A 44 -2.00 2.97 -5.99
CA LEU A 44 -1.91 4.42 -5.81
C LEU A 44 -1.21 5.10 -6.97
N ALA A 45 -0.35 4.38 -7.68
CA ALA A 45 0.42 4.99 -8.76
C ALA A 45 -0.49 5.41 -9.91
N PRO A 46 -0.27 6.58 -10.48
CA PRO A 46 -1.05 7.00 -11.63
C PRO A 46 -0.73 6.13 -12.82
N LYS A 47 -1.74 5.91 -13.63
CA LYS A 47 -1.55 5.19 -14.88
C LYS A 47 -0.73 6.08 -15.79
N GLY A 48 0.36 5.62 -16.14
CA GLY A 48 1.34 6.36 -16.90
C GLY A 48 0.97 6.78 -18.27
#